data_4c6c2665a058db5ba3da1c519db678a2
#
_entry.id   4c6c2665a058db5ba3da1c519db678a2
#
_cell.length_a   1.000
_cell.length_b   1.000
_cell.length_c   1.000
_cell.angle_alpha   90.00
_cell.angle_beta   90.00
_cell.angle_gamma   90.00
#
_symmetry.space_group_name_H-M   'P 1'
#
loop_
_entity.id
_entity.type
_entity.pdbx_description
1 polymer ?
#
loop_
_entity_poly.entity_id
_entity_poly.type
_entity_poly.pdbx_seq_one_letter_code
_entity_poly.pdbx_strand_id
1 'polypeptide(L)'
;MKKLLLFTVFILQAIISHAQFKVCGTVTDSIGGPIEAAVVVLMDPQNGMTLQQGITTVKGEYNLNSKGEAQLLVSCLGYKQYVSSPFVISSDTVLHTIKLNSEDFLLNDVVIIGEKQSPSVKIEKGKMIFTPKNSSIIAGSTALEVLKKTPGVFVDGENNISIGGKNSVLVILNGKQTYMQKDELVTLLKATPSSSVSSVEVMHNPSAQYDAEGSGGIININMNRKKSEGFFFSLNNGVSYWENLRENTELSFSYTKNRFSLSGNYNHAFGYYNMDYGMHRIQEGKGYYSPTQDTDKRKTISGNLNMEYVLNDKHLIGARIDANTLFGPGQTNTVTEIRDANTMELEQILYASNDYYTQKGNRYGGNLYYMATPKEGVSYNLDFNYAWFDGGSGNWQPNKYVSPDGSVLKDNLYKSVNSRDINIYAVSYDQKHPLWNGELKSGLKFSSVNADNGYQFYNVDNGQEIIDKSQSNDFRYKEKILAGYILYSHSLGDKISMEAGLRGEYTFSDGLLHTIDGDDDEKGV
;
A
#
# COMPACT_ATOMS: atom_id res chain seq x y z
N MET A 1 -14.95 33.13 -27.61
CA MET A 1 -13.82 33.31 -26.71
C MET A 1 -13.30 31.98 -26.10
N LYS A 2 -14.12 31.08 -25.54
CA LYS A 2 -13.64 29.80 -24.98
C LYS A 2 -12.95 28.85 -25.98
N LYS A 3 -13.39 28.79 -27.24
CA LYS A 3 -12.75 27.95 -28.29
C LYS A 3 -11.40 28.51 -28.77
N LEU A 4 -11.21 29.81 -28.68
CA LEU A 4 -9.95 30.46 -29.05
C LEU A 4 -8.88 30.26 -27.95
N LEU A 5 -9.30 30.25 -26.69
CA LEU A 5 -8.41 29.99 -25.55
C LEU A 5 -7.90 28.53 -25.53
N LEU A 6 -8.75 27.57 -25.89
CA LEU A 6 -8.34 26.16 -26.02
C LEU A 6 -7.35 25.94 -27.18
N PHE A 7 -7.53 26.65 -28.27
CA PHE A 7 -6.65 26.58 -29.44
C PHE A 7 -5.28 27.23 -29.18
N THR A 8 -5.24 28.30 -28.39
CA THR A 8 -3.97 28.95 -27.98
C THR A 8 -3.21 28.10 -26.96
N VAL A 9 -3.87 27.38 -26.04
CA VAL A 9 -3.22 26.45 -25.11
C VAL A 9 -2.65 25.24 -25.87
N PHE A 10 -3.35 24.75 -26.90
CA PHE A 10 -2.86 23.64 -27.73
C PHE A 10 -1.67 24.03 -28.60
N ILE A 11 -1.64 25.27 -29.11
CA ILE A 11 -0.50 25.82 -29.88
C ILE A 11 0.70 26.10 -28.96
N LEU A 12 0.48 26.51 -27.70
CA LEU A 12 1.57 26.72 -26.75
C LEU A 12 2.25 25.41 -26.29
N GLN A 13 1.53 24.30 -26.30
CA GLN A 13 2.13 22.96 -26.02
C GLN A 13 2.94 22.41 -27.22
N ALA A 14 2.64 22.84 -28.45
CA ALA A 14 3.37 22.41 -29.65
C ALA A 14 4.74 23.09 -29.83
N ILE A 15 5.03 24.17 -29.08
CA ILE A 15 6.26 24.95 -29.24
C ILE A 15 7.41 24.47 -28.35
N ILE A 16 7.18 23.52 -27.42
CA ILE A 16 8.26 22.94 -26.60
C ILE A 16 8.70 21.58 -27.22
N SER A 17 8.91 21.55 -28.52
CA SER A 17 9.70 20.50 -29.14
C SER A 17 11.18 20.80 -28.87
N HIS A 18 11.74 20.20 -27.84
CA HIS A 18 13.18 20.27 -27.59
C HIS A 18 13.86 19.39 -28.64
N ALA A 19 14.44 19.99 -29.64
CA ALA A 19 15.28 19.28 -30.60
C ALA A 19 16.41 18.58 -29.84
N GLN A 20 16.41 17.26 -29.82
CA GLN A 20 17.51 16.42 -29.37
C GLN A 20 18.29 16.01 -30.61
N PHE A 21 19.61 15.93 -30.48
CA PHE A 21 20.50 15.47 -31.53
C PHE A 21 20.87 14.03 -31.32
N LYS A 22 21.10 13.35 -32.43
CA LYS A 22 21.46 11.95 -32.43
C LYS A 22 22.96 11.78 -32.13
N VAL A 23 23.29 10.93 -31.18
CA VAL A 23 24.67 10.52 -30.87
C VAL A 23 24.79 9.04 -31.18
N CYS A 24 25.57 8.69 -32.18
CA CYS A 24 25.76 7.29 -32.59
C CYS A 24 27.25 6.94 -32.69
N GLY A 25 27.53 5.65 -32.63
CA GLY A 25 28.90 5.14 -32.76
C GLY A 25 28.90 3.62 -32.70
N THR A 26 30.12 3.05 -32.72
CA THR A 26 30.33 1.60 -32.60
C THR A 26 31.25 1.27 -31.46
N VAL A 27 31.03 0.13 -30.82
CA VAL A 27 31.87 -0.44 -29.76
C VAL A 27 32.45 -1.74 -30.26
N THR A 28 33.79 -1.86 -30.21
CA THR A 28 34.53 -3.06 -30.63
C THR A 28 35.48 -3.52 -29.54
N ASP A 29 35.93 -4.74 -29.61
CA ASP A 29 37.05 -5.25 -28.82
C ASP A 29 38.39 -4.71 -29.35
N SER A 30 39.49 -5.08 -28.70
CA SER A 30 40.87 -4.66 -29.08
C SER A 30 41.30 -5.14 -30.46
N ILE A 31 40.73 -6.21 -30.97
CA ILE A 31 41.04 -6.81 -32.29
C ILE A 31 40.05 -6.39 -33.38
N GLY A 32 39.03 -5.56 -33.05
CA GLY A 32 38.05 -4.98 -33.99
C GLY A 32 36.76 -5.77 -34.13
N GLY A 33 36.52 -6.80 -33.31
CA GLY A 33 35.25 -7.52 -33.25
C GLY A 33 34.15 -6.66 -32.60
N PRO A 34 32.91 -6.65 -33.15
CA PRO A 34 31.83 -5.87 -32.55
C PRO A 34 31.39 -6.44 -31.20
N ILE A 35 31.13 -5.57 -30.22
CA ILE A 35 30.67 -5.97 -28.90
C ILE A 35 29.17 -5.74 -28.81
N GLU A 36 28.38 -6.82 -28.71
CA GLU A 36 26.96 -6.83 -28.51
C GLU A 36 26.58 -6.59 -27.04
N ALA A 37 25.44 -5.95 -26.79
CA ALA A 37 24.89 -5.70 -25.45
C ALA A 37 25.81 -4.90 -24.49
N ALA A 38 26.79 -4.16 -25.00
CA ALA A 38 27.51 -3.20 -24.18
C ALA A 38 26.58 -2.06 -23.78
N VAL A 39 26.59 -1.69 -22.51
CA VAL A 39 25.82 -0.57 -21.97
C VAL A 39 26.54 0.73 -22.30
N VAL A 40 25.85 1.65 -22.96
CA VAL A 40 26.33 2.97 -23.35
C VAL A 40 25.49 4.02 -22.64
N VAL A 41 26.14 4.90 -21.87
CA VAL A 41 25.49 5.92 -21.06
C VAL A 41 26.08 7.29 -21.41
N LEU A 42 25.23 8.27 -21.70
CA LEU A 42 25.58 9.68 -21.72
C LEU A 42 25.31 10.27 -20.34
N MET A 43 26.30 10.90 -19.75
CA MET A 43 26.24 11.52 -18.42
C MET A 43 26.55 13.02 -18.53
N ASP A 44 25.96 13.81 -17.63
CA ASP A 44 26.37 15.19 -17.40
C ASP A 44 27.76 15.19 -16.72
N PRO A 45 28.76 15.83 -17.32
CA PRO A 45 30.12 15.81 -16.78
C PRO A 45 30.28 16.57 -15.46
N GLN A 46 29.35 17.44 -15.09
CA GLN A 46 29.43 18.27 -13.88
C GLN A 46 28.89 17.56 -12.63
N ASN A 47 27.82 16.77 -12.79
CA ASN A 47 27.13 16.16 -11.66
C ASN A 47 27.00 14.61 -11.76
N GLY A 48 27.48 14.01 -12.87
CA GLY A 48 27.43 12.58 -13.11
C GLY A 48 26.04 11.99 -13.36
N MET A 49 25.02 12.83 -13.57
CA MET A 49 23.66 12.37 -13.84
C MET A 49 23.54 11.76 -15.24
N THR A 50 22.81 10.66 -15.34
CA THR A 50 22.53 10.02 -16.63
C THR A 50 21.58 10.88 -17.46
N LEU A 51 22.04 11.33 -18.63
CA LEU A 51 21.24 12.06 -19.60
C LEU A 51 20.45 11.11 -20.51
N GLN A 52 21.12 10.04 -20.98
CA GLN A 52 20.54 9.01 -21.83
C GLN A 52 21.33 7.72 -21.72
N GLN A 53 20.70 6.56 -21.96
CA GLN A 53 21.38 5.27 -21.98
C GLN A 53 20.80 4.35 -23.06
N GLY A 54 21.59 3.40 -23.52
CA GLY A 54 21.21 2.37 -24.47
C GLY A 54 22.17 1.18 -24.42
N ILE A 55 21.93 0.22 -25.29
CA ILE A 55 22.81 -0.95 -25.45
C ILE A 55 23.22 -1.08 -26.92
N THR A 56 24.39 -1.67 -27.16
CA THR A 56 24.88 -1.93 -28.51
C THR A 56 24.11 -3.10 -29.17
N THR A 57 23.94 -3.00 -30.49
CA THR A 57 23.37 -4.05 -31.33
C THR A 57 24.41 -5.18 -31.57
N VAL A 58 23.96 -6.27 -32.25
CA VAL A 58 24.86 -7.36 -32.69
C VAL A 58 26.03 -6.88 -33.56
N LYS A 59 25.95 -5.69 -34.16
CA LYS A 59 27.04 -5.05 -34.92
C LYS A 59 27.89 -4.11 -34.06
N GLY A 60 27.63 -4.03 -32.75
CA GLY A 60 28.29 -3.11 -31.85
C GLY A 60 27.82 -1.65 -31.98
N GLU A 61 26.76 -1.36 -32.72
CA GLU A 61 26.25 -0.01 -32.98
C GLU A 61 25.35 0.45 -31.85
N TYR A 62 25.45 1.74 -31.46
CA TYR A 62 24.53 2.38 -30.53
C TYR A 62 24.00 3.70 -31.07
N ASN A 63 22.85 4.13 -30.55
CA ASN A 63 22.18 5.33 -30.96
C ASN A 63 21.41 5.92 -29.76
N LEU A 64 21.81 7.13 -29.35
CA LEU A 64 21.24 7.85 -28.21
C LEU A 64 20.83 9.26 -28.67
N ASN A 65 19.88 9.87 -27.97
CA ASN A 65 19.43 11.23 -28.27
C ASN A 65 19.72 12.13 -27.05
N SER A 66 20.46 13.23 -27.26
CA SER A 66 20.76 14.18 -26.20
C SER A 66 21.09 15.56 -26.76
N LYS A 67 21.37 16.53 -25.90
CA LYS A 67 21.87 17.86 -26.25
C LYS A 67 22.68 18.45 -25.11
N GLY A 68 23.54 19.42 -25.42
CA GLY A 68 24.38 20.06 -24.41
C GLY A 68 25.66 19.33 -24.14
N GLU A 69 26.31 19.64 -23.02
CA GLU A 69 27.57 19.00 -22.62
C GLU A 69 27.31 17.60 -22.08
N ALA A 70 28.08 16.62 -22.54
CA ALA A 70 27.92 15.22 -22.16
C ALA A 70 29.29 14.51 -22.09
N GLN A 71 29.32 13.42 -21.33
CA GLN A 71 30.43 12.49 -21.24
C GLN A 71 29.87 11.07 -21.49
N LEU A 72 30.54 10.29 -22.31
CA LEU A 72 30.12 8.95 -22.66
C LEU A 72 30.86 7.93 -21.78
N LEU A 73 30.06 7.01 -21.21
CA LEU A 73 30.52 5.85 -20.47
C LEU A 73 30.09 4.60 -21.22
N VAL A 74 31.01 3.65 -21.44
CA VAL A 74 30.70 2.36 -22.06
C VAL A 74 31.23 1.25 -21.16
N SER A 75 30.37 0.28 -20.87
CA SER A 75 30.69 -0.88 -20.05
C SER A 75 30.16 -2.17 -20.64
N CYS A 76 30.94 -3.22 -20.58
CA CYS A 76 30.54 -4.58 -20.96
C CYS A 76 31.22 -5.59 -20.04
N LEU A 77 30.53 -6.69 -19.74
CA LEU A 77 31.09 -7.76 -18.91
C LEU A 77 32.34 -8.37 -19.59
N GLY A 78 33.45 -8.47 -18.86
CA GLY A 78 34.73 -8.98 -19.38
C GLY A 78 35.62 -7.93 -20.07
N TYR A 79 35.19 -6.66 -20.06
CA TYR A 79 35.94 -5.56 -20.65
C TYR A 79 36.12 -4.41 -19.65
N LYS A 80 37.29 -3.74 -19.77
CA LYS A 80 37.57 -2.52 -19.00
C LYS A 80 36.62 -1.40 -19.42
N GLN A 81 36.03 -0.75 -18.44
CA GLN A 81 35.12 0.38 -18.65
C GLN A 81 35.84 1.52 -19.39
N TYR A 82 35.17 2.10 -20.37
CA TYR A 82 35.64 3.27 -21.11
C TYR A 82 34.85 4.51 -20.69
N VAL A 83 35.54 5.61 -20.47
CA VAL A 83 34.95 6.93 -20.20
C VAL A 83 35.58 7.95 -21.14
N SER A 84 34.78 8.67 -21.93
CA SER A 84 35.25 9.69 -22.84
C SER A 84 35.63 10.99 -22.11
N SER A 85 36.37 11.88 -22.77
CA SER A 85 36.42 13.28 -22.37
C SER A 85 35.04 13.93 -22.57
N PRO A 86 34.68 14.97 -21.80
CA PRO A 86 33.45 15.75 -22.04
C PRO A 86 33.43 16.34 -23.47
N PHE A 87 32.23 16.34 -24.10
CA PHE A 87 32.00 16.91 -25.43
C PHE A 87 30.61 17.57 -25.49
N VAL A 88 30.46 18.49 -26.46
CA VAL A 88 29.21 19.24 -26.60
C VAL A 88 28.39 18.70 -27.79
N ILE A 89 27.14 18.36 -27.53
CA ILE A 89 26.18 17.86 -28.51
C ILE A 89 25.34 19.06 -28.99
N SER A 90 25.68 19.59 -30.15
CA SER A 90 25.01 20.73 -30.81
C SER A 90 24.43 20.41 -32.20
N SER A 91 24.70 19.19 -32.68
CA SER A 91 24.18 18.62 -33.93
C SER A 91 24.26 17.11 -33.86
N ASP A 92 23.69 16.39 -34.85
CA ASP A 92 23.87 14.94 -34.96
C ASP A 92 25.35 14.60 -34.99
N THR A 93 25.77 13.79 -34.04
CA THR A 93 27.19 13.50 -33.74
C THR A 93 27.45 12.03 -33.94
N VAL A 94 28.44 11.71 -34.78
CA VAL A 94 28.99 10.35 -34.92
C VAL A 94 30.29 10.29 -34.16
N LEU A 95 30.35 9.50 -33.10
CA LEU A 95 31.59 9.29 -32.33
C LEU A 95 32.47 8.23 -32.99
N HIS A 96 33.77 8.38 -32.82
CA HIS A 96 34.74 7.37 -33.28
C HIS A 96 34.46 6.03 -32.63
N THR A 97 34.85 4.93 -33.31
CA THR A 97 34.78 3.57 -32.78
C THR A 97 35.48 3.47 -31.42
N ILE A 98 34.75 3.04 -30.42
CA ILE A 98 35.25 2.84 -29.06
C ILE A 98 35.77 1.43 -28.96
N LYS A 99 37.05 1.30 -28.64
CA LYS A 99 37.72 0.01 -28.42
C LYS A 99 37.75 -0.30 -26.92
N LEU A 100 37.13 -1.39 -26.51
CA LEU A 100 37.21 -1.90 -25.16
C LEU A 100 38.35 -2.96 -25.09
N ASN A 101 39.21 -2.81 -24.10
CA ASN A 101 40.24 -3.81 -23.82
C ASN A 101 39.62 -4.90 -22.92
N SER A 102 39.93 -6.16 -23.20
CA SER A 102 39.56 -7.26 -22.31
C SER A 102 40.22 -7.07 -20.94
N GLU A 103 39.49 -7.34 -19.90
CA GLU A 103 39.97 -7.33 -18.53
C GLU A 103 40.25 -8.79 -18.14
N ASP A 104 41.56 -9.16 -18.13
CA ASP A 104 41.94 -10.45 -17.58
C ASP A 104 41.72 -10.42 -16.06
N PHE A 105 40.80 -11.23 -15.57
CA PHE A 105 40.57 -11.43 -14.15
C PHE A 105 41.72 -12.19 -13.49
N LEU A 106 42.87 -11.53 -13.35
CA LEU A 106 43.85 -11.91 -12.34
C LEU A 106 43.36 -11.31 -11.02
N LEU A 107 42.96 -12.17 -10.09
CA LEU A 107 42.58 -11.85 -8.71
C LEU A 107 43.76 -11.17 -7.98
N ASN A 108 43.99 -9.90 -8.21
CA ASN A 108 44.77 -9.03 -7.35
C ASN A 108 43.85 -8.03 -6.71
N ASP A 109 43.98 -7.87 -5.39
CA ASP A 109 43.18 -7.01 -4.53
C ASP A 109 42.88 -5.65 -5.18
N VAL A 110 41.71 -5.55 -5.78
CA VAL A 110 41.10 -4.27 -6.14
C VAL A 110 40.47 -3.71 -4.89
N VAL A 111 41.11 -2.73 -4.25
CA VAL A 111 40.47 -1.85 -3.29
C VAL A 111 39.45 -1.03 -4.07
N ILE A 112 38.26 -1.59 -4.27
CA ILE A 112 37.08 -0.83 -4.68
C ILE A 112 36.72 0.02 -3.47
N ILE A 113 37.02 1.32 -3.51
CA ILE A 113 36.32 2.32 -2.70
C ILE A 113 34.96 2.52 -3.37
N GLY A 114 34.18 1.47 -3.50
CA GLY A 114 32.75 1.49 -3.62
C GLY A 114 32.22 1.25 -2.22
N GLU A 115 31.30 2.04 -1.75
CA GLU A 115 30.48 1.64 -0.61
C GLU A 115 30.06 0.20 -0.85
N LYS A 116 30.47 -0.70 0.05
CA LYS A 116 30.11 -2.11 0.00
C LYS A 116 28.59 -2.16 -0.07
N GLN A 117 28.03 -2.32 -1.27
CA GLN A 117 26.58 -2.38 -1.44
C GLN A 117 26.12 -3.55 -0.59
N SER A 118 25.51 -3.23 0.54
CA SER A 118 24.89 -4.23 1.38
C SER A 118 23.86 -4.98 0.52
N PRO A 119 23.80 -6.31 0.61
CA PRO A 119 22.83 -7.07 -0.18
C PRO A 119 21.42 -6.49 0.01
N SER A 120 20.65 -6.41 -1.08
CA SER A 120 19.27 -5.89 -1.04
C SER A 120 18.37 -6.69 -0.09
N VAL A 121 18.76 -7.92 0.25
CA VAL A 121 18.08 -8.81 1.19
C VAL A 121 19.07 -9.28 2.25
N LYS A 122 18.72 -9.12 3.52
CA LYS A 122 19.48 -9.58 4.67
C LYS A 122 18.55 -10.34 5.62
N ILE A 123 19.04 -11.43 6.18
CA ILE A 123 18.33 -12.13 7.28
C ILE A 123 19.05 -11.78 8.58
N GLU A 124 18.32 -11.20 9.51
CA GLU A 124 18.86 -10.79 10.80
C GLU A 124 17.83 -11.01 11.91
N LYS A 125 18.22 -11.68 12.99
CA LYS A 125 17.37 -11.96 14.17
C LYS A 125 15.97 -12.50 13.80
N GLY A 126 15.91 -13.48 12.89
CA GLY A 126 14.65 -14.10 12.45
C GLY A 126 13.78 -13.24 11.53
N LYS A 127 14.25 -12.08 11.12
CA LYS A 127 13.58 -11.17 10.19
C LYS A 127 14.30 -11.18 8.85
N MET A 128 13.54 -11.19 7.77
CA MET A 128 14.07 -10.86 6.45
C MET A 128 13.93 -9.35 6.23
N ILE A 129 15.03 -8.69 5.95
CA ILE A 129 15.11 -7.25 5.73
C ILE A 129 15.43 -6.99 4.27
N PHE A 130 14.53 -6.37 3.56
CA PHE A 130 14.69 -5.92 2.18
C PHE A 130 14.96 -4.42 2.15
N THR A 131 16.06 -4.00 1.50
CA THR A 131 16.50 -2.60 1.37
C THR A 131 16.33 -2.13 -0.07
N PRO A 132 15.31 -1.31 -0.39
CA PRO A 132 14.99 -0.92 -1.76
C PRO A 132 16.04 -0.06 -2.45
N LYS A 133 16.84 0.72 -1.71
CA LYS A 133 17.87 1.62 -2.26
C LYS A 133 18.93 0.90 -3.11
N ASN A 134 19.11 -0.39 -2.89
CA ASN A 134 20.08 -1.21 -3.61
C ASN A 134 19.48 -1.89 -4.85
N SER A 135 18.27 -1.50 -5.25
CA SER A 135 17.57 -2.07 -6.40
C SER A 135 17.18 -0.97 -7.38
N SER A 136 17.86 -0.91 -8.52
CA SER A 136 17.55 0.01 -9.62
C SER A 136 16.12 -0.15 -10.19
N ILE A 137 15.48 -1.29 -9.89
CA ILE A 137 14.12 -1.64 -10.36
C ILE A 137 13.03 -0.84 -9.63
N ILE A 138 13.36 -0.11 -8.55
CA ILE A 138 12.39 0.55 -7.67
C ILE A 138 12.41 2.08 -7.83
N ALA A 139 13.37 2.63 -8.56
CA ALA A 139 13.45 4.07 -8.80
C ALA A 139 12.17 4.60 -9.47
N GLY A 140 11.56 5.63 -8.87
CA GLY A 140 10.32 6.22 -9.36
C GLY A 140 9.02 5.46 -9.07
N SER A 141 9.09 4.36 -8.29
CA SER A 141 7.94 3.56 -7.89
C SER A 141 7.33 4.01 -6.54
N THR A 142 6.28 3.34 -6.11
CA THR A 142 5.57 3.60 -4.83
C THR A 142 6.00 2.61 -3.74
N ALA A 143 5.66 2.89 -2.48
CA ALA A 143 5.89 1.96 -1.38
C ALA A 143 5.12 0.63 -1.56
N LEU A 144 3.95 0.65 -2.20
CA LEU A 144 3.22 -0.57 -2.54
C LEU A 144 4.00 -1.44 -3.54
N GLU A 145 4.64 -0.82 -4.52
CA GLU A 145 5.47 -1.56 -5.48
C GLU A 145 6.77 -2.08 -4.85
N VAL A 146 7.34 -1.35 -3.89
CA VAL A 146 8.41 -1.88 -3.04
C VAL A 146 7.95 -3.14 -2.32
N LEU A 147 6.74 -3.11 -1.75
CA LEU A 147 6.15 -4.24 -1.05
C LEU A 147 5.92 -5.44 -2.00
N LYS A 148 5.38 -5.20 -3.21
CA LYS A 148 5.20 -6.23 -4.25
C LYS A 148 6.52 -6.89 -4.67
N LYS A 149 7.63 -6.17 -4.58
CA LYS A 149 8.98 -6.67 -4.92
C LYS A 149 9.76 -7.20 -3.72
N THR A 150 9.19 -7.12 -2.53
CA THR A 150 9.80 -7.66 -1.32
C THR A 150 9.72 -9.19 -1.33
N PRO A 151 10.84 -9.91 -1.25
CA PRO A 151 10.82 -11.37 -1.24
C PRO A 151 9.93 -11.91 -0.12
N GLY A 152 9.19 -12.99 -0.39
CA GLY A 152 8.28 -13.62 0.58
C GLY A 152 6.95 -12.90 0.81
N VAL A 153 6.76 -11.70 0.24
CA VAL A 153 5.50 -10.96 0.26
C VAL A 153 4.80 -11.14 -1.08
N PHE A 154 3.51 -11.42 -1.02
CA PHE A 154 2.64 -11.47 -2.19
C PHE A 154 1.50 -10.46 -2.03
N VAL A 155 1.26 -9.68 -3.08
CA VAL A 155 0.15 -8.72 -3.16
C VAL A 155 -0.65 -9.06 -4.41
N ASP A 156 -1.87 -9.51 -4.23
CA ASP A 156 -2.76 -9.93 -5.31
C ASP A 156 -3.37 -8.76 -6.10
N GLY A 157 -4.20 -9.08 -7.10
CA GLY A 157 -4.89 -8.08 -7.94
C GLY A 157 -5.88 -7.19 -7.15
N GLU A 158 -6.39 -7.67 -6.03
CA GLU A 158 -7.26 -6.94 -5.11
C GLU A 158 -6.48 -6.21 -3.99
N ASN A 159 -5.15 -6.21 -4.09
CA ASN A 159 -4.21 -5.67 -3.10
C ASN A 159 -4.30 -6.35 -1.71
N ASN A 160 -4.72 -7.61 -1.63
CA ASN A 160 -4.53 -8.39 -0.41
C ASN A 160 -3.05 -8.71 -0.24
N ILE A 161 -2.55 -8.46 0.98
CA ILE A 161 -1.14 -8.65 1.32
C ILE A 161 -1.02 -9.96 2.10
N SER A 162 -0.11 -10.83 1.66
CA SER A 162 0.12 -12.13 2.29
C SER A 162 1.62 -12.44 2.42
N ILE A 163 1.96 -13.29 3.38
CA ILE A 163 3.31 -13.82 3.61
C ILE A 163 3.24 -15.34 3.56
N GLY A 164 3.99 -15.96 2.63
CA GLY A 164 4.05 -17.42 2.53
C GLY A 164 2.67 -18.10 2.39
N GLY A 165 1.71 -17.45 1.70
CA GLY A 165 0.34 -17.94 1.50
C GLY A 165 -0.63 -17.69 2.66
N LYS A 166 -0.20 -17.00 3.74
CA LYS A 166 -1.06 -16.61 4.86
C LYS A 166 -1.59 -15.20 4.65
N ASN A 167 -2.91 -15.00 4.69
CA ASN A 167 -3.58 -13.72 4.40
C ASN A 167 -3.78 -12.82 5.63
N SER A 168 -3.66 -13.36 6.86
CA SER A 168 -3.82 -12.59 8.10
C SER A 168 -2.52 -11.90 8.52
N VAL A 169 -1.99 -11.04 7.65
CA VAL A 169 -0.72 -10.33 7.86
C VAL A 169 -0.98 -8.96 8.44
N LEU A 170 -0.29 -8.63 9.53
CA LEU A 170 -0.28 -7.29 10.10
C LEU A 170 0.79 -6.43 9.42
N VAL A 171 0.40 -5.33 8.79
CA VAL A 171 1.33 -4.36 8.23
C VAL A 171 1.48 -3.18 9.19
N ILE A 172 2.71 -2.90 9.58
CA ILE A 172 3.06 -1.82 10.51
C ILE A 172 4.04 -0.84 9.85
N LEU A 173 4.03 0.39 10.31
CA LEU A 173 4.93 1.45 9.82
C LEU A 173 5.88 1.90 10.95
N ASN A 174 7.19 1.86 10.68
CA ASN A 174 8.22 2.23 11.67
C ASN A 174 8.07 1.49 13.01
N GLY A 175 7.66 0.22 12.96
CA GLY A 175 7.41 -0.61 14.15
C GLY A 175 6.09 -0.35 14.87
N LYS A 176 5.20 0.48 14.31
CA LYS A 176 3.93 0.90 14.94
C LYS A 176 2.73 0.39 14.17
N GLN A 177 1.72 -0.09 14.89
CA GLN A 177 0.43 -0.47 14.32
C GLN A 177 -0.33 0.78 13.84
N THR A 178 -0.88 0.72 12.63
CA THR A 178 -1.54 1.89 12.02
C THR A 178 -3.03 1.97 12.29
N TYR A 179 -3.65 0.88 12.75
CA TYR A 179 -5.11 0.74 12.91
C TYR A 179 -5.90 1.12 11.64
N MET A 180 -5.27 0.97 10.48
CA MET A 180 -5.87 1.24 9.16
C MET A 180 -6.54 -0.01 8.63
N GLN A 181 -7.65 0.18 7.92
CA GLN A 181 -8.23 -0.87 7.10
C GLN A 181 -7.34 -1.13 5.87
N LYS A 182 -7.49 -2.28 5.23
CA LYS A 182 -6.69 -2.70 4.07
C LYS A 182 -6.62 -1.62 2.97
N ASP A 183 -7.77 -1.11 2.56
CA ASP A 183 -7.85 -0.15 1.45
C ASP A 183 -7.19 1.20 1.78
N GLU A 184 -7.26 1.62 3.04
CA GLU A 184 -6.62 2.83 3.53
C GLU A 184 -5.09 2.67 3.55
N LEU A 185 -4.61 1.53 4.03
CA LEU A 185 -3.19 1.19 4.02
C LEU A 185 -2.65 1.14 2.58
N VAL A 186 -3.37 0.49 1.68
CA VAL A 186 -3.00 0.40 0.26
C VAL A 186 -2.96 1.80 -0.37
N THR A 187 -3.94 2.65 -0.07
CA THR A 187 -3.96 4.04 -0.55
C THR A 187 -2.76 4.82 -0.04
N LEU A 188 -2.43 4.68 1.25
CA LEU A 188 -1.22 5.30 1.83
C LEU A 188 0.05 4.81 1.13
N LEU A 189 0.17 3.49 0.90
CA LEU A 189 1.36 2.91 0.26
C LEU A 189 1.49 3.30 -1.22
N LYS A 190 0.39 3.47 -1.95
CA LYS A 190 0.37 4.01 -3.33
C LYS A 190 0.81 5.47 -3.38
N ALA A 191 0.40 6.27 -2.41
CA ALA A 191 0.76 7.70 -2.33
C ALA A 191 2.18 7.93 -1.79
N THR A 192 2.83 6.91 -1.22
CA THR A 192 4.17 7.02 -0.64
C THR A 192 5.23 6.67 -1.66
N PRO A 193 6.16 7.60 -2.01
CA PRO A 193 7.26 7.30 -2.92
C PRO A 193 8.19 6.20 -2.38
N SER A 194 8.69 5.32 -3.23
CA SER A 194 9.64 4.27 -2.86
C SER A 194 10.92 4.81 -2.20
N SER A 195 11.36 6.00 -2.60
CA SER A 195 12.50 6.70 -2.01
C SER A 195 12.33 7.05 -0.53
N SER A 196 11.08 7.10 -0.06
CA SER A 196 10.76 7.30 1.36
C SER A 196 10.88 6.01 2.18
N VAL A 197 10.97 4.84 1.54
CA VAL A 197 11.11 3.55 2.23
C VAL A 197 12.58 3.25 2.46
N SER A 198 12.97 3.06 3.72
CA SER A 198 14.31 2.66 4.14
C SER A 198 14.52 1.16 3.98
N SER A 199 13.57 0.38 4.51
CA SER A 199 13.59 -1.08 4.46
C SER A 199 12.20 -1.65 4.68
N VAL A 200 12.00 -2.88 4.25
CA VAL A 200 10.82 -3.70 4.58
C VAL A 200 11.31 -4.93 5.34
N GLU A 201 10.81 -5.10 6.57
CA GLU A 201 11.10 -6.26 7.39
C GLU A 201 9.93 -7.24 7.34
N VAL A 202 10.21 -8.48 7.00
CA VAL A 202 9.21 -9.56 6.93
C VAL A 202 9.48 -10.54 8.06
N MET A 203 8.49 -10.73 8.93
CA MET A 203 8.56 -11.58 10.10
C MET A 203 7.48 -12.66 10.00
N HIS A 204 7.88 -13.90 9.74
CA HIS A 204 6.96 -15.05 9.72
C HIS A 204 6.51 -15.44 11.13
N ASN A 205 7.40 -15.27 12.09
CA ASN A 205 7.16 -15.51 13.51
C ASN A 205 7.47 -14.22 14.28
N PRO A 206 6.45 -13.38 14.56
CA PRO A 206 6.65 -12.13 15.27
C PRO A 206 7.22 -12.36 16.67
N SER A 207 8.12 -11.46 17.10
CA SER A 207 8.65 -11.49 18.45
C SER A 207 7.62 -11.01 19.48
N ALA A 208 7.90 -11.23 20.76
CA ALA A 208 7.05 -10.82 21.89
C ALA A 208 6.73 -9.30 21.95
N GLN A 209 7.43 -8.49 21.17
CA GLN A 209 7.19 -7.05 21.04
C GLN A 209 5.84 -6.71 20.40
N TYR A 210 5.32 -7.61 19.56
CA TYR A 210 4.12 -7.35 18.76
C TYR A 210 2.88 -8.01 19.37
N ASP A 211 1.72 -7.47 19.04
CA ASP A 211 0.44 -8.02 19.49
C ASP A 211 0.23 -9.44 18.96
N ALA A 212 -0.47 -10.27 19.74
CA ALA A 212 -0.80 -11.65 19.36
C ALA A 212 -1.76 -11.73 18.15
N GLU A 213 -2.40 -10.63 17.79
CA GLU A 213 -3.15 -10.50 16.54
C GLU A 213 -2.20 -10.55 15.34
N GLY A 214 -2.46 -11.43 14.40
CA GLY A 214 -1.66 -11.58 13.20
C GLY A 214 -0.98 -12.94 13.11
N SER A 215 -1.79 -13.99 13.11
CA SER A 215 -1.33 -15.38 12.91
C SER A 215 -0.58 -15.61 11.58
N GLY A 216 -0.68 -14.66 10.63
CA GLY A 216 -0.04 -14.72 9.32
C GLY A 216 1.39 -14.19 9.26
N GLY A 217 1.82 -13.44 10.27
CA GLY A 217 3.11 -12.75 10.29
C GLY A 217 2.99 -11.23 10.24
N ILE A 218 4.13 -10.54 10.30
CA ILE A 218 4.19 -9.07 10.31
C ILE A 218 5.09 -8.56 9.19
N ILE A 219 4.64 -7.50 8.51
CA ILE A 219 5.45 -6.70 7.60
C ILE A 219 5.64 -5.33 8.24
N ASN A 220 6.90 -4.97 8.53
CA ASN A 220 7.24 -3.65 9.03
C ASN A 220 7.90 -2.83 7.92
N ILE A 221 7.27 -1.74 7.52
CA ILE A 221 7.79 -0.81 6.52
C ILE A 221 8.49 0.33 7.27
N ASN A 222 9.80 0.35 7.22
CA ASN A 222 10.61 1.40 7.82
C ASN A 222 10.79 2.55 6.84
N MET A 223 10.45 3.75 7.27
CA MET A 223 10.59 4.97 6.48
C MET A 223 11.95 5.63 6.72
N ASN A 224 12.46 6.33 5.72
CA ASN A 224 13.71 7.08 5.84
C ASN A 224 13.59 8.21 6.88
N ARG A 225 14.47 8.21 7.87
CA ARG A 225 14.54 9.27 8.89
C ARG A 225 15.30 10.52 8.41
N LYS A 226 16.34 10.35 7.58
CA LYS A 226 17.07 11.48 6.98
C LYS A 226 16.28 11.99 5.78
N LYS A 227 15.53 13.04 5.99
CA LYS A 227 14.85 13.76 4.93
C LYS A 227 15.83 14.82 4.39
N SER A 228 16.06 14.82 3.09
CA SER A 228 16.77 15.93 2.44
C SER A 228 15.96 17.21 2.60
N GLU A 229 16.62 18.33 2.89
CA GLU A 229 15.94 19.63 2.93
C GLU A 229 15.39 19.98 1.53
N GLY A 230 14.23 20.57 1.49
CA GLY A 230 13.59 20.97 0.26
C GLY A 230 12.08 20.84 0.30
N PHE A 231 11.49 21.10 -0.86
CA PHE A 231 10.08 20.92 -1.13
C PHE A 231 9.90 19.92 -2.26
N PHE A 232 9.05 18.97 -2.05
CA PHE A 232 8.61 18.00 -3.07
C PHE A 232 7.11 18.11 -3.23
N PHE A 233 6.65 18.06 -4.47
CA PHE A 233 5.24 18.03 -4.82
C PHE A 233 5.03 17.05 -5.97
N SER A 234 3.98 16.25 -5.89
CA SER A 234 3.56 15.35 -6.96
C SER A 234 2.05 15.40 -7.13
N LEU A 235 1.61 15.49 -8.36
CA LEU A 235 0.21 15.42 -8.74
C LEU A 235 0.06 14.36 -9.83
N ASN A 236 -0.73 13.34 -9.55
CA ASN A 236 -1.14 12.32 -10.50
C ASN A 236 -2.65 12.44 -10.72
N ASN A 237 -3.07 12.52 -11.96
CA ASN A 237 -4.49 12.47 -12.31
C ASN A 237 -4.71 11.39 -13.36
N GLY A 238 -5.65 10.51 -13.11
CA GLY A 238 -6.05 9.44 -14.01
C GLY A 238 -7.52 9.58 -14.39
N VAL A 239 -7.80 9.53 -15.67
CA VAL A 239 -9.16 9.46 -16.20
C VAL A 239 -9.26 8.21 -17.05
N SER A 240 -10.22 7.35 -16.75
CA SER A 240 -10.48 6.14 -17.51
C SER A 240 -11.96 6.04 -17.87
N TYR A 241 -12.22 5.43 -19.01
CA TYR A 241 -13.57 5.17 -19.50
C TYR A 241 -13.68 3.71 -19.92
N TRP A 242 -14.59 3.02 -19.28
CA TRP A 242 -15.07 1.70 -19.67
C TRP A 242 -16.53 1.63 -19.25
N GLU A 243 -17.48 1.68 -20.19
CA GLU A 243 -18.91 1.88 -19.93
C GLU A 243 -19.24 3.16 -19.16
N ASN A 244 -18.47 3.48 -18.11
CA ASN A 244 -18.62 4.64 -17.26
C ASN A 244 -17.29 5.38 -17.06
N LEU A 245 -17.39 6.68 -16.81
CA LEU A 245 -16.24 7.53 -16.51
C LEU A 245 -15.78 7.27 -15.07
N ARG A 246 -14.46 7.08 -14.89
CA ARG A 246 -13.77 7.08 -13.60
C ARG A 246 -12.67 8.14 -13.62
N GLU A 247 -12.54 8.80 -12.52
CA GLU A 247 -11.50 9.79 -12.29
C GLU A 247 -10.84 9.52 -10.95
N ASN A 248 -9.52 9.58 -10.89
CA ASN A 248 -8.75 9.56 -9.66
C ASN A 248 -7.67 10.64 -9.71
N THR A 249 -7.50 11.32 -8.59
CA THR A 249 -6.44 12.29 -8.38
C THR A 249 -5.69 11.97 -7.11
N GLU A 250 -4.38 11.96 -7.21
CA GLU A 250 -3.46 11.79 -6.09
C GLU A 250 -2.53 13.01 -6.04
N LEU A 251 -2.51 13.68 -4.89
CA LEU A 251 -1.62 14.78 -4.59
C LEU A 251 -0.76 14.41 -3.40
N SER A 252 0.55 14.57 -3.50
CA SER A 252 1.45 14.41 -2.38
C SER A 252 2.45 15.55 -2.30
N PHE A 253 2.81 15.93 -1.09
CA PHE A 253 3.82 16.95 -0.85
C PHE A 253 4.69 16.57 0.35
N SER A 254 5.91 17.09 0.35
CA SER A 254 6.83 17.01 1.48
C SER A 254 7.67 18.29 1.53
N TYR A 255 7.77 18.86 2.72
CA TYR A 255 8.59 20.02 3.00
C TYR A 255 9.47 19.73 4.21
N THR A 256 10.77 19.91 4.05
CA THR A 256 11.73 19.76 5.15
C THR A 256 12.67 20.95 5.16
N LYS A 257 12.76 21.61 6.31
CA LYS A 257 13.71 22.70 6.54
C LYS A 257 14.22 22.64 7.97
N ASN A 258 15.53 22.58 8.14
CA ASN A 258 16.19 22.48 9.44
C ASN A 258 15.60 21.32 10.28
N ARG A 259 14.97 21.66 11.38
CA ARG A 259 14.39 20.72 12.37
C ARG A 259 12.93 20.37 12.12
N PHE A 260 12.30 21.00 11.14
CA PHE A 260 10.87 20.83 10.85
C PHE A 260 10.67 20.04 9.56
N SER A 261 9.77 19.07 9.61
CA SER A 261 9.28 18.33 8.43
C SER A 261 7.77 18.28 8.43
N LEU A 262 7.18 18.58 7.29
CA LEU A 262 5.75 18.47 7.03
C LEU A 262 5.57 17.67 5.75
N SER A 263 4.71 16.65 5.78
CA SER A 263 4.37 15.89 4.59
C SER A 263 2.91 15.46 4.63
N GLY A 264 2.32 15.30 3.48
CA GLY A 264 0.95 14.86 3.40
C GLY A 264 0.59 14.35 2.01
N ASN A 265 -0.53 13.67 1.97
CA ASN A 265 -1.17 13.30 0.74
C ASN A 265 -2.67 13.58 0.79
N TYR A 266 -3.24 13.76 -0.38
CA TYR A 266 -4.65 13.81 -0.64
C TYR A 266 -4.94 12.91 -1.84
N ASN A 267 -5.99 12.12 -1.75
CA ASN A 267 -6.45 11.25 -2.82
C ASN A 267 -7.97 11.36 -2.94
N HIS A 268 -8.48 11.41 -4.15
CA HIS A 268 -9.88 11.11 -4.39
C HIS A 268 -10.04 10.20 -5.61
N ALA A 269 -11.09 9.40 -5.57
CA ALA A 269 -11.50 8.56 -6.69
C ALA A 269 -13.03 8.64 -6.83
N PHE A 270 -13.50 9.02 -8.01
CA PHE A 270 -14.91 9.15 -8.33
C PHE A 270 -15.24 8.32 -9.58
N GLY A 271 -16.37 7.62 -9.53
CA GLY A 271 -16.84 6.90 -10.70
C GLY A 271 -17.63 5.66 -10.38
N TYR A 272 -17.94 4.90 -11.42
CA TYR A 272 -18.65 3.64 -11.34
C TYR A 272 -17.67 2.48 -11.36
N TYR A 273 -17.91 1.52 -10.48
CA TYR A 273 -17.18 0.26 -10.41
C TYR A 273 -18.16 -0.85 -10.75
N ASN A 274 -17.99 -1.46 -11.92
CA ASN A 274 -18.81 -2.57 -12.37
C ASN A 274 -18.05 -3.87 -12.15
N MET A 275 -18.73 -4.86 -11.60
CA MET A 275 -18.21 -6.20 -11.40
C MET A 275 -19.29 -7.21 -11.73
N ASP A 276 -18.97 -8.13 -12.66
CA ASP A 276 -19.80 -9.28 -13.00
C ASP A 276 -19.19 -10.52 -12.37
N TYR A 277 -19.99 -11.25 -11.63
CA TYR A 277 -19.58 -12.51 -11.01
C TYR A 277 -20.73 -13.49 -10.96
N GLY A 278 -20.48 -14.73 -10.62
CA GLY A 278 -21.51 -15.74 -10.50
C GLY A 278 -21.21 -16.71 -9.36
N MET A 279 -22.27 -17.27 -8.80
CA MET A 279 -22.17 -18.31 -7.79
C MET A 279 -22.98 -19.53 -8.24
N HIS A 280 -22.41 -20.71 -8.04
CA HIS A 280 -23.10 -21.98 -8.12
C HIS A 280 -22.99 -22.70 -6.77
N ARG A 281 -24.13 -23.10 -6.22
CA ARG A 281 -24.18 -23.90 -4.99
C ARG A 281 -25.28 -24.95 -5.08
N ILE A 282 -25.10 -26.07 -4.39
CA ILE A 282 -26.11 -27.09 -4.20
C ILE A 282 -26.47 -27.11 -2.72
N GLN A 283 -27.74 -27.01 -2.42
CA GLN A 283 -28.25 -27.05 -1.05
C GLN A 283 -29.63 -27.71 -1.04
N GLU A 284 -29.86 -28.68 -0.16
CA GLU A 284 -31.14 -29.35 0.03
C GLU A 284 -31.75 -29.94 -1.26
N GLY A 285 -30.88 -30.52 -2.11
CA GLY A 285 -31.29 -31.12 -3.38
C GLY A 285 -31.60 -30.13 -4.48
N LYS A 286 -31.33 -28.84 -4.28
CA LYS A 286 -31.50 -27.79 -5.28
C LYS A 286 -30.18 -27.17 -5.68
N GLY A 287 -30.02 -26.90 -6.97
CA GLY A 287 -28.90 -26.16 -7.55
C GLY A 287 -29.29 -24.70 -7.77
N TYR A 288 -28.47 -23.78 -7.27
CA TYR A 288 -28.62 -22.33 -7.40
C TYR A 288 -27.55 -21.79 -8.35
N TYR A 289 -27.96 -21.18 -9.46
CA TYR A 289 -27.09 -20.58 -10.47
C TYR A 289 -27.39 -19.07 -10.48
N SER A 290 -26.47 -18.28 -9.97
CA SER A 290 -26.71 -16.88 -9.65
C SER A 290 -25.69 -15.96 -10.35
N PRO A 291 -25.85 -15.64 -11.66
CA PRO A 291 -25.11 -14.53 -12.26
C PRO A 291 -25.52 -13.22 -11.58
N THR A 292 -24.55 -12.40 -11.26
CA THR A 292 -24.70 -11.17 -10.51
C THR A 292 -23.96 -10.05 -11.20
N GLN A 293 -24.61 -8.90 -11.34
CA GLN A 293 -24.00 -7.65 -11.79
C GLN A 293 -24.00 -6.67 -10.63
N ASP A 294 -22.85 -6.16 -10.29
CA ASP A 294 -22.65 -5.18 -9.24
C ASP A 294 -22.16 -3.85 -9.83
N THR A 295 -22.83 -2.78 -9.51
CA THR A 295 -22.51 -1.44 -9.97
C THR A 295 -22.49 -0.48 -8.79
N ASP A 296 -21.31 -0.08 -8.38
CA ASP A 296 -21.08 0.89 -7.32
C ASP A 296 -20.70 2.26 -7.88
N LYS A 297 -21.45 3.29 -7.54
CA LYS A 297 -21.07 4.69 -7.77
C LYS A 297 -20.29 5.22 -6.57
N ARG A 298 -19.04 4.82 -6.46
CA ARG A 298 -18.20 5.17 -5.32
C ARG A 298 -17.59 6.53 -5.45
N LYS A 299 -17.56 7.24 -4.33
CA LYS A 299 -16.76 8.43 -4.11
C LYS A 299 -15.89 8.19 -2.88
N THR A 300 -14.60 8.17 -3.07
CA THR A 300 -13.63 8.01 -1.99
C THR A 300 -12.77 9.25 -1.91
N ILE A 301 -12.63 9.79 -0.72
CA ILE A 301 -11.71 10.90 -0.43
C ILE A 301 -10.87 10.48 0.76
N SER A 302 -9.56 10.57 0.64
CA SER A 302 -8.64 10.27 1.74
C SER A 302 -7.48 11.25 1.76
N GLY A 303 -6.90 11.40 2.93
CA GLY A 303 -5.71 12.21 3.10
C GLY A 303 -5.05 12.01 4.45
N ASN A 304 -3.77 12.36 4.51
CA ASN A 304 -3.06 12.45 5.76
C ASN A 304 -2.11 13.64 5.78
N LEU A 305 -1.79 14.08 6.98
CA LEU A 305 -0.79 15.10 7.26
C LEU A 305 0.11 14.60 8.38
N ASN A 306 1.42 14.58 8.13
CA ASN A 306 2.44 14.23 9.11
C ASN A 306 3.32 15.44 9.39
N MET A 307 3.54 15.74 10.64
CA MET A 307 4.39 16.81 11.11
C MET A 307 5.41 16.24 12.09
N GLU A 308 6.68 16.56 11.89
CA GLU A 308 7.76 16.18 12.79
C GLU A 308 8.62 17.39 13.12
N TYR A 309 9.02 17.47 14.37
CA TYR A 309 9.95 18.49 14.85
C TYR A 309 11.07 17.86 15.67
N VAL A 310 12.30 18.02 15.19
CA VAL A 310 13.52 17.57 15.86
C VAL A 310 13.90 18.61 16.93
N LEU A 311 13.60 18.31 18.20
CA LEU A 311 13.92 19.19 19.31
C LEU A 311 15.45 19.40 19.42
N ASN A 312 16.19 18.31 19.30
CA ASN A 312 17.65 18.25 19.19
C ASN A 312 18.07 16.89 18.60
N ASP A 313 19.36 16.63 18.47
CA ASP A 313 19.89 15.41 17.85
C ASP A 313 19.43 14.10 18.52
N LYS A 314 18.88 14.18 19.73
CA LYS A 314 18.45 13.05 20.55
C LYS A 314 16.94 12.95 20.74
N HIS A 315 16.17 13.98 20.43
CA HIS A 315 14.74 14.09 20.76
C HIS A 315 13.94 14.56 19.56
N LEU A 316 12.86 13.87 19.27
CA LEU A 316 11.92 14.16 18.19
C LEU A 316 10.50 14.04 18.73
N ILE A 317 9.63 14.96 18.33
CA ILE A 317 8.19 14.86 18.49
C ILE A 317 7.54 14.84 17.11
N GLY A 318 6.44 14.12 16.98
CA GLY A 318 5.68 14.09 15.76
C GLY A 318 4.19 13.95 16.01
N ALA A 319 3.43 14.43 15.03
CA ALA A 319 1.99 14.31 14.99
C ALA A 319 1.57 13.85 13.59
N ARG A 320 0.56 12.99 13.54
CA ARG A 320 -0.09 12.57 12.32
C ARG A 320 -1.59 12.68 12.49
N ILE A 321 -2.26 13.18 11.49
CA ILE A 321 -3.71 13.07 11.33
C ILE A 321 -4.01 12.41 9.99
N ASP A 322 -5.05 11.62 9.92
CA ASP A 322 -5.53 11.01 8.69
C ASP A 322 -7.06 10.95 8.68
N ALA A 323 -7.61 11.02 7.49
CA ALA A 323 -9.04 10.91 7.26
C ALA A 323 -9.29 10.12 5.98
N ASN A 324 -10.34 9.31 6.01
CA ASN A 324 -10.87 8.60 4.85
C ASN A 324 -12.38 8.68 4.89
N THR A 325 -13.00 8.95 3.75
CA THR A 325 -14.45 8.88 3.60
C THR A 325 -14.79 8.13 2.31
N LEU A 326 -15.76 7.23 2.41
CA LEU A 326 -16.37 6.52 1.30
C LEU A 326 -17.86 6.80 1.33
N PHE A 327 -18.45 7.19 0.20
CA PHE A 327 -19.88 7.43 0.07
C PHE A 327 -20.33 7.23 -1.38
N GLY A 328 -21.63 6.98 -1.55
CA GLY A 328 -22.26 6.83 -2.86
C GLY A 328 -23.31 5.72 -2.87
N PRO A 329 -24.24 5.73 -3.84
CA PRO A 329 -25.16 4.64 -4.06
C PRO A 329 -24.47 3.47 -4.75
N GLY A 330 -25.08 2.28 -4.67
CA GLY A 330 -24.67 1.09 -5.39
C GLY A 330 -25.87 0.20 -5.67
N GLN A 331 -25.73 -0.69 -6.63
CA GLN A 331 -26.78 -1.65 -6.99
C GLN A 331 -26.15 -2.98 -7.36
N THR A 332 -26.65 -4.04 -6.74
CA THR A 332 -26.33 -5.41 -7.10
C THR A 332 -27.56 -6.09 -7.66
N ASN A 333 -27.52 -6.58 -8.89
CA ASN A 333 -28.62 -7.31 -9.53
C ASN A 333 -28.22 -8.76 -9.69
N THR A 334 -29.07 -9.67 -9.24
CA THR A 334 -28.86 -11.11 -9.30
C THR A 334 -30.08 -11.80 -9.90
N VAL A 335 -29.88 -12.64 -10.87
CA VAL A 335 -30.91 -13.55 -11.39
C VAL A 335 -30.50 -14.96 -11.01
N THR A 336 -31.24 -15.59 -10.09
CA THR A 336 -30.93 -16.95 -9.63
C THR A 336 -31.87 -17.95 -10.26
N GLU A 337 -31.34 -18.87 -11.05
CA GLU A 337 -32.07 -20.06 -11.46
C GLU A 337 -31.99 -21.11 -10.35
N ILE A 338 -33.16 -21.56 -9.88
CA ILE A 338 -33.28 -22.63 -8.88
C ILE A 338 -33.75 -23.89 -9.62
N ARG A 339 -32.90 -24.90 -9.62
CA ARG A 339 -33.08 -26.15 -10.35
C ARG A 339 -33.03 -27.35 -9.41
N ASP A 340 -33.74 -28.43 -9.74
CA ASP A 340 -33.49 -29.71 -9.08
C ASP A 340 -32.04 -30.15 -9.32
N ALA A 341 -31.32 -30.52 -8.27
CA ALA A 341 -29.90 -30.82 -8.37
C ALA A 341 -29.57 -32.11 -9.13
N ASN A 342 -30.54 -33.06 -9.28
CA ASN A 342 -30.35 -34.32 -9.95
C ASN A 342 -30.85 -34.28 -11.41
N THR A 343 -32.03 -33.69 -11.61
CA THR A 343 -32.66 -33.65 -12.95
C THR A 343 -32.26 -32.41 -13.73
N MET A 344 -31.73 -31.37 -13.08
CA MET A 344 -31.40 -30.05 -13.65
C MET A 344 -32.65 -29.31 -14.17
N GLU A 345 -33.83 -29.77 -13.85
CA GLU A 345 -35.09 -29.12 -14.20
C GLU A 345 -35.22 -27.77 -13.48
N LEU A 346 -35.62 -26.73 -14.23
CA LEU A 346 -35.83 -25.38 -13.67
C LEU A 346 -37.14 -25.37 -12.88
N GLU A 347 -37.04 -25.07 -11.60
CA GLU A 347 -38.21 -24.98 -10.71
C GLU A 347 -38.67 -23.54 -10.52
N GLN A 348 -37.75 -22.61 -10.33
CA GLN A 348 -38.03 -21.20 -10.03
C GLN A 348 -36.91 -20.30 -10.54
N ILE A 349 -37.24 -19.04 -10.79
CA ILE A 349 -36.28 -17.96 -11.02
C ILE A 349 -36.47 -16.90 -9.96
N LEU A 350 -35.41 -16.52 -9.27
CA LEU A 350 -35.39 -15.40 -8.33
C LEU A 350 -34.72 -14.20 -8.98
N TYR A 351 -35.46 -13.13 -9.16
CA TYR A 351 -34.93 -11.81 -9.46
C TYR A 351 -34.72 -11.08 -8.15
N ALA A 352 -33.48 -10.80 -7.80
CA ALA A 352 -33.10 -10.12 -6.59
C ALA A 352 -32.24 -8.91 -6.88
N SER A 353 -32.42 -7.83 -6.18
CA SER A 353 -31.45 -6.74 -6.17
C SER A 353 -31.15 -6.28 -4.76
N ASN A 354 -30.03 -5.58 -4.63
CA ASN A 354 -29.63 -4.91 -3.41
C ASN A 354 -29.24 -3.48 -3.79
N ASP A 355 -30.16 -2.53 -3.52
CA ASP A 355 -30.05 -1.16 -3.97
C ASP A 355 -29.66 -0.26 -2.79
N TYR A 356 -28.38 0.07 -2.70
CA TYR A 356 -27.86 0.98 -1.69
C TYR A 356 -28.24 2.42 -2.03
N TYR A 357 -29.20 3.00 -1.29
CA TYR A 357 -29.53 4.42 -1.42
C TYR A 357 -28.59 5.31 -0.60
N THR A 358 -27.92 4.76 0.40
CA THR A 358 -26.84 5.43 1.14
C THR A 358 -25.77 4.43 1.52
N GLN A 359 -24.53 4.87 1.41
CA GLN A 359 -23.35 4.22 1.97
C GLN A 359 -22.48 5.30 2.57
N LYS A 360 -22.00 5.08 3.78
CA LYS A 360 -21.13 6.00 4.51
C LYS A 360 -20.05 5.20 5.21
N GLY A 361 -18.82 5.53 4.96
CA GLY A 361 -17.67 4.95 5.64
C GLY A 361 -16.64 6.03 5.92
N ASN A 362 -16.71 6.65 7.11
CA ASN A 362 -15.74 7.65 7.54
C ASN A 362 -14.80 7.04 8.55
N ARG A 363 -13.53 7.37 8.43
CA ARG A 363 -12.51 7.12 9.43
C ARG A 363 -11.69 8.37 9.63
N TYR A 364 -11.44 8.70 10.88
CA TYR A 364 -10.55 9.78 11.30
C TYR A 364 -9.53 9.21 12.25
N GLY A 365 -8.24 9.49 12.02
CA GLY A 365 -7.15 9.01 12.82
C GLY A 365 -6.25 10.15 13.32
N GLY A 366 -5.68 9.96 14.47
CA GLY A 366 -4.68 10.84 15.05
C GLY A 366 -3.60 10.05 15.78
N ASN A 367 -2.34 10.42 15.59
CA ASN A 367 -1.21 9.87 16.31
C ASN A 367 -0.30 10.99 16.79
N LEU A 368 0.06 10.95 18.06
CA LEU A 368 1.09 11.80 18.66
C LEU A 368 2.20 10.91 19.19
N TYR A 369 3.44 11.24 18.90
CA TYR A 369 4.56 10.44 19.36
C TYR A 369 5.77 11.27 19.76
N TYR A 370 6.51 10.72 20.71
CA TYR A 370 7.79 11.23 21.15
C TYR A 370 8.83 10.12 21.08
N MET A 371 9.99 10.45 20.54
CA MET A 371 11.12 9.53 20.42
C MET A 371 12.36 10.18 21.03
N ALA A 372 13.09 9.42 21.84
CA ALA A 372 14.37 9.84 22.37
C ALA A 372 15.45 8.77 22.12
N THR A 373 16.63 9.21 21.68
CA THR A 373 17.82 8.38 21.48
C THR A 373 19.01 9.05 22.20
N PRO A 374 19.02 9.04 23.56
CA PRO A 374 19.98 9.83 24.34
C PRO A 374 21.42 9.40 24.14
N LYS A 375 21.67 8.14 23.81
CA LYS A 375 22.99 7.57 23.46
C LYS A 375 22.82 6.40 22.52
N GLU A 376 23.91 5.97 21.90
CA GLU A 376 23.92 4.81 21.01
C GLU A 376 23.38 3.56 21.73
N GLY A 377 22.54 2.81 21.03
CA GLY A 377 21.89 1.59 21.54
C GLY A 377 20.72 1.83 22.51
N VAL A 378 20.45 3.08 22.94
CA VAL A 378 19.33 3.42 23.84
C VAL A 378 18.25 4.19 23.10
N SER A 379 17.01 3.74 23.21
CA SER A 379 15.85 4.48 22.70
C SER A 379 14.65 4.38 23.62
N TYR A 380 13.85 5.44 23.63
CA TYR A 380 12.56 5.53 24.28
C TYR A 380 11.54 6.02 23.27
N ASN A 381 10.39 5.36 23.19
CA ASN A 381 9.28 5.77 22.36
C ASN A 381 8.02 5.85 23.21
N LEU A 382 7.30 6.95 23.10
CA LEU A 382 5.96 7.13 23.66
C LEU A 382 5.03 7.43 22.51
N ASP A 383 3.90 6.74 22.45
CA ASP A 383 2.98 6.79 21.33
C ASP A 383 1.55 6.86 21.84
N PHE A 384 0.77 7.78 21.31
CA PHE A 384 -0.66 7.90 21.54
C PHE A 384 -1.40 7.85 20.21
N ASN A 385 -2.37 6.96 20.08
CA ASN A 385 -3.20 6.76 18.90
C ASN A 385 -4.68 6.94 19.24
N TYR A 386 -5.39 7.58 18.36
CA TYR A 386 -6.84 7.65 18.34
C TYR A 386 -7.35 7.31 16.94
N ALA A 387 -8.40 6.52 16.84
CA ALA A 387 -9.14 6.30 15.61
C ALA A 387 -10.64 6.28 15.89
N TRP A 388 -11.39 6.94 15.02
CA TRP A 388 -12.85 6.96 15.03
C TRP A 388 -13.38 6.51 13.66
N PHE A 389 -14.29 5.54 13.69
CA PHE A 389 -14.99 5.04 12.53
C PHE A 389 -16.48 5.37 12.69
N ASP A 390 -17.04 6.07 11.72
CA ASP A 390 -18.44 6.41 11.62
C ASP A 390 -18.95 5.94 10.26
N GLY A 391 -19.80 4.93 10.26
CA GLY A 391 -20.23 4.28 9.04
C GLY A 391 -21.65 3.74 9.09
N GLY A 392 -22.08 3.27 7.95
CA GLY A 392 -23.39 2.66 7.80
C GLY A 392 -23.86 2.61 6.37
N SER A 393 -24.93 1.91 6.14
CA SER A 393 -25.61 1.89 4.84
C SER A 393 -27.11 1.66 5.01
N GLY A 394 -27.86 2.10 4.01
CA GLY A 394 -29.27 1.75 3.87
C GLY A 394 -29.51 1.20 2.47
N ASN A 395 -30.26 0.13 2.38
CA ASN A 395 -30.55 -0.51 1.11
C ASN A 395 -31.99 -1.03 1.01
N TRP A 396 -32.47 -1.08 -0.23
CA TRP A 396 -33.68 -1.77 -0.61
C TRP A 396 -33.33 -3.11 -1.22
N GLN A 397 -34.12 -4.15 -0.91
CA GLN A 397 -33.89 -5.52 -1.35
C GLN A 397 -35.19 -6.11 -1.94
N PRO A 398 -35.57 -5.78 -3.19
CA PRO A 398 -36.66 -6.45 -3.87
C PRO A 398 -36.24 -7.89 -4.23
N ASN A 399 -37.14 -8.86 -3.94
CA ASN A 399 -36.94 -10.28 -4.21
C ASN A 399 -38.22 -10.86 -4.84
N LYS A 400 -38.17 -11.14 -6.14
CA LYS A 400 -39.32 -11.65 -6.90
C LYS A 400 -39.07 -13.06 -7.37
N TYR A 401 -39.85 -14.01 -6.89
CA TYR A 401 -39.82 -15.41 -7.30
C TYR A 401 -40.84 -15.64 -8.39
N VAL A 402 -40.39 -16.28 -9.48
CA VAL A 402 -41.21 -16.53 -10.67
C VAL A 402 -41.11 -18.01 -11.01
N SER A 403 -42.21 -18.66 -11.36
CA SER A 403 -42.18 -20.02 -11.86
C SER A 403 -41.73 -20.07 -13.33
N PRO A 404 -41.34 -21.25 -13.89
CA PRO A 404 -40.91 -21.36 -15.26
C PRO A 404 -41.89 -20.89 -16.32
N ASP A 405 -43.21 -20.89 -16.00
CA ASP A 405 -44.28 -20.39 -16.88
C ASP A 405 -44.48 -18.86 -16.81
N GLY A 406 -43.69 -18.17 -15.97
CA GLY A 406 -43.71 -16.73 -15.81
C GLY A 406 -44.68 -16.22 -14.73
N SER A 407 -45.42 -17.11 -14.03
CA SER A 407 -46.30 -16.70 -12.93
C SER A 407 -45.48 -16.27 -11.70
N VAL A 408 -45.92 -15.20 -11.04
CA VAL A 408 -45.26 -14.69 -9.83
C VAL A 408 -45.67 -15.55 -8.63
N LEU A 409 -44.69 -16.18 -8.01
CA LEU A 409 -44.86 -17.01 -6.83
C LEU A 409 -44.80 -16.20 -5.55
N LYS A 410 -43.87 -15.25 -5.48
CA LYS A 410 -43.67 -14.39 -4.32
C LYS A 410 -43.00 -13.09 -4.77
N ASP A 411 -43.42 -11.98 -4.20
CA ASP A 411 -42.87 -10.65 -4.44
C ASP A 411 -42.67 -9.96 -3.10
N ASN A 412 -41.42 -9.90 -2.64
CA ASN A 412 -41.09 -9.33 -1.35
C ASN A 412 -40.22 -8.11 -1.55
N LEU A 413 -40.47 -7.10 -0.75
CA LEU A 413 -39.57 -5.96 -0.63
C LEU A 413 -39.08 -5.87 0.82
N TYR A 414 -37.77 -5.86 0.96
CA TYR A 414 -37.12 -5.64 2.26
C TYR A 414 -36.36 -4.33 2.24
N LYS A 415 -36.13 -3.78 3.42
CA LYS A 415 -35.21 -2.66 3.62
C LYS A 415 -34.33 -2.97 4.81
N SER A 416 -33.04 -2.67 4.71
CA SER A 416 -32.17 -2.71 5.86
C SER A 416 -31.42 -1.40 6.05
N VAL A 417 -31.12 -1.09 7.31
CA VAL A 417 -30.32 0.05 7.73
C VAL A 417 -29.30 -0.45 8.73
N ASN A 418 -28.04 -0.20 8.48
CA ASN A 418 -26.99 -0.47 9.45
C ASN A 418 -26.26 0.81 9.84
N SER A 419 -25.78 0.86 11.07
CA SER A 419 -24.94 1.93 11.60
C SER A 419 -23.77 1.33 12.35
N ARG A 420 -22.64 2.04 12.35
CA ARG A 420 -21.42 1.63 13.04
C ARG A 420 -20.70 2.87 13.54
N ASP A 421 -20.46 2.92 14.85
CA ASP A 421 -19.60 3.90 15.50
C ASP A 421 -18.54 3.16 16.33
N ILE A 422 -17.26 3.36 16.02
CA ILE A 422 -16.16 2.69 16.71
C ILE A 422 -15.10 3.71 17.08
N ASN A 423 -14.78 3.75 18.37
CA ASN A 423 -13.72 4.59 18.94
C ASN A 423 -12.60 3.73 19.49
N ILE A 424 -11.37 3.99 19.08
CA ILE A 424 -10.16 3.26 19.49
C ILE A 424 -9.16 4.25 20.09
N TYR A 425 -8.70 3.97 21.28
CA TYR A 425 -7.62 4.69 21.95
C TYR A 425 -6.48 3.71 22.25
N ALA A 426 -5.24 4.08 21.98
CA ALA A 426 -4.10 3.27 22.34
C ALA A 426 -2.92 4.15 22.81
N VAL A 427 -2.27 3.71 23.87
CA VAL A 427 -1.03 4.33 24.38
C VAL A 427 0.00 3.25 24.50
N SER A 428 1.21 3.48 24.01
CA SER A 428 2.32 2.56 24.17
C SER A 428 3.60 3.29 24.60
N TYR A 429 4.40 2.59 25.38
CA TYR A 429 5.74 2.99 25.77
C TYR A 429 6.69 1.84 25.49
N ASP A 430 7.73 2.10 24.69
CA ASP A 430 8.75 1.13 24.34
C ASP A 430 10.12 1.68 24.70
N GLN A 431 10.99 0.85 25.25
CA GLN A 431 12.36 1.18 25.54
C GLN A 431 13.33 0.10 25.06
N LYS A 432 14.53 0.55 24.74
CA LYS A 432 15.64 -0.28 24.29
C LYS A 432 16.92 0.11 25.00
N HIS A 433 17.66 -0.88 25.49
CA HIS A 433 18.93 -0.68 26.18
C HIS A 433 19.94 -1.76 25.79
N PRO A 434 21.24 -1.44 25.67
CA PRO A 434 22.28 -2.46 25.62
C PRO A 434 22.40 -3.15 26.98
N LEU A 435 22.47 -4.48 26.95
CA LEU A 435 22.62 -5.30 28.15
C LEU A 435 23.46 -6.54 27.82
N TRP A 436 24.54 -6.82 28.60
CA TRP A 436 25.39 -8.03 28.48
C TRP A 436 25.83 -8.38 27.04
N ASN A 437 26.37 -7.40 26.32
CA ASN A 437 26.73 -7.51 24.89
C ASN A 437 25.56 -7.82 23.95
N GLY A 438 24.33 -7.72 24.43
CA GLY A 438 23.08 -7.87 23.68
C GLY A 438 22.22 -6.63 23.77
N GLU A 439 20.96 -6.78 23.43
CA GLU A 439 19.96 -5.72 23.38
C GLU A 439 18.73 -6.17 24.18
N LEU A 440 18.35 -5.39 25.17
CA LEU A 440 17.11 -5.56 25.92
C LEU A 440 16.08 -4.57 25.40
N LYS A 441 14.91 -5.08 25.01
CA LYS A 441 13.71 -4.29 24.71
C LYS A 441 12.63 -4.63 25.72
N SER A 442 11.87 -3.63 26.14
CA SER A 442 10.66 -3.83 26.93
C SER A 442 9.64 -2.73 26.64
N GLY A 443 8.39 -3.03 26.87
CA GLY A 443 7.33 -2.07 26.60
C GLY A 443 6.03 -2.41 27.33
N LEU A 444 5.18 -1.39 27.37
CA LEU A 444 3.83 -1.45 27.89
C LEU A 444 2.87 -0.87 26.86
N LYS A 445 1.71 -1.49 26.72
CA LYS A 445 0.63 -1.02 25.83
C LYS A 445 -0.70 -1.08 26.59
N PHE A 446 -1.47 -0.04 26.45
CA PHE A 446 -2.88 0.00 26.82
C PHE A 446 -3.70 0.38 25.59
N SER A 447 -4.79 -0.35 25.33
CA SER A 447 -5.77 0.01 24.31
C SER A 447 -7.19 -0.12 24.84
N SER A 448 -8.08 0.70 24.30
CA SER A 448 -9.52 0.66 24.57
C SER A 448 -10.30 0.83 23.28
N VAL A 449 -11.22 -0.08 23.03
CA VAL A 449 -12.16 -0.09 21.91
C VAL A 449 -13.57 0.06 22.46
N ASN A 450 -14.35 0.97 21.89
CA ASN A 450 -15.78 1.05 22.08
C ASN A 450 -16.43 0.99 20.70
N ALA A 451 -17.31 0.04 20.49
CA ALA A 451 -18.02 -0.16 19.23
C ALA A 451 -19.54 -0.25 19.48
N ASP A 452 -20.27 0.59 18.80
CA ASP A 452 -21.73 0.58 18.76
C ASP A 452 -22.16 0.26 17.31
N ASN A 453 -22.89 -0.85 17.12
CA ASN A 453 -23.35 -1.31 15.82
C ASN A 453 -24.85 -1.53 15.88
N GLY A 454 -25.61 -0.89 14.99
CA GLY A 454 -27.05 -1.08 14.86
C GLY A 454 -27.39 -1.74 13.54
N TYR A 455 -28.33 -2.66 13.56
CA TYR A 455 -28.90 -3.27 12.37
C TYR A 455 -30.44 -3.30 12.50
N GLN A 456 -31.11 -2.67 11.55
CA GLN A 456 -32.57 -2.63 11.46
C GLN A 456 -33.00 -3.24 10.14
N PHE A 457 -33.88 -4.24 10.21
CA PHE A 457 -34.44 -4.92 9.06
C PHE A 457 -35.94 -4.70 9.02
N TYR A 458 -36.45 -4.39 7.85
CA TYR A 458 -37.86 -4.09 7.61
C TYR A 458 -38.43 -4.97 6.52
N ASN A 459 -39.61 -5.53 6.77
CA ASN A 459 -40.52 -6.01 5.75
C ASN A 459 -41.29 -4.82 5.21
N VAL A 460 -41.40 -4.67 3.90
CA VAL A 460 -42.16 -3.57 3.28
C VAL A 460 -43.38 -4.14 2.62
N ASP A 461 -44.55 -3.84 3.19
CA ASP A 461 -45.86 -4.27 2.67
C ASP A 461 -46.72 -3.06 2.31
N ASN A 462 -47.20 -3.02 1.07
CA ASN A 462 -48.04 -1.92 0.56
C ASN A 462 -47.42 -0.51 0.79
N GLY A 463 -46.09 -0.41 0.75
CA GLY A 463 -45.35 0.82 1.00
C GLY A 463 -45.20 1.20 2.48
N GLN A 464 -45.62 0.35 3.40
CA GLN A 464 -45.40 0.51 4.84
C GLN A 464 -44.17 -0.30 5.26
N GLU A 465 -43.25 0.35 5.96
CA GLU A 465 -42.03 -0.27 6.53
C GLU A 465 -42.40 -0.84 7.91
N ILE A 466 -42.37 -2.16 8.03
CA ILE A 466 -42.65 -2.90 9.27
C ILE A 466 -41.35 -3.49 9.76
N ILE A 467 -40.87 -3.04 10.92
CA ILE A 467 -39.61 -3.56 11.48
C ILE A 467 -39.74 -5.04 11.83
N ASP A 468 -38.82 -5.83 11.36
CA ASP A 468 -38.67 -7.22 11.79
C ASP A 468 -37.77 -7.24 13.03
N LYS A 469 -38.39 -7.35 14.18
CA LYS A 469 -37.70 -7.28 15.46
C LYS A 469 -36.78 -8.48 15.67
N SER A 470 -37.10 -9.63 15.10
CA SER A 470 -36.28 -10.85 15.21
C SER A 470 -34.97 -10.77 14.43
N GLN A 471 -34.92 -9.92 13.41
CA GLN A 471 -33.76 -9.68 12.58
C GLN A 471 -33.06 -8.35 12.86
N SER A 472 -33.59 -7.56 13.80
CA SER A 472 -33.04 -6.25 14.15
C SER A 472 -32.41 -6.26 15.54
N ASN A 473 -31.24 -5.66 15.65
CA ASN A 473 -30.49 -5.62 16.91
C ASN A 473 -29.56 -4.42 16.99
N ASP A 474 -29.16 -4.08 18.21
CA ASP A 474 -28.06 -3.18 18.54
C ASP A 474 -27.01 -3.97 19.31
N PHE A 475 -25.78 -3.95 18.85
CA PHE A 475 -24.66 -4.62 19.49
C PHE A 475 -23.61 -3.61 19.96
N ARG A 476 -23.36 -3.59 21.27
CA ARG A 476 -22.34 -2.77 21.90
C ARG A 476 -21.19 -3.65 22.36
N TYR A 477 -19.98 -3.27 21.99
CA TYR A 477 -18.78 -3.97 22.40
C TYR A 477 -17.77 -3.00 23.01
N LYS A 478 -17.25 -3.38 24.17
CA LYS A 478 -16.17 -2.65 24.85
C LYS A 478 -15.05 -3.59 25.14
N GLU A 479 -13.84 -3.19 24.80
CA GLU A 479 -12.64 -3.95 25.07
C GLU A 479 -11.55 -3.05 25.65
N LYS A 480 -10.82 -3.58 26.62
CA LYS A 480 -9.61 -2.96 27.16
C LYS A 480 -8.52 -4.00 27.24
N ILE A 481 -7.36 -3.69 26.68
CA ILE A 481 -6.20 -4.56 26.68
C ILE A 481 -5.05 -3.86 27.37
N LEU A 482 -4.47 -4.51 28.38
CA LEU A 482 -3.22 -4.12 29.00
C LEU A 482 -2.18 -5.18 28.66
N ALA A 483 -1.11 -4.79 28.00
CA ALA A 483 -0.04 -5.69 27.59
C ALA A 483 1.32 -5.18 28.05
N GLY A 484 2.21 -6.10 28.37
CA GLY A 484 3.60 -5.81 28.67
C GLY A 484 4.51 -6.88 28.11
N TYR A 485 5.69 -6.49 27.63
CA TYR A 485 6.67 -7.42 27.11
C TYR A 485 8.08 -7.10 27.55
N ILE A 486 8.93 -8.14 27.53
CA ILE A 486 10.37 -8.07 27.65
C ILE A 486 10.99 -9.00 26.62
N LEU A 487 12.02 -8.50 25.93
CA LEU A 487 12.69 -9.20 24.84
C LEU A 487 14.19 -8.97 24.94
N TYR A 488 14.98 -10.03 25.01
CA TYR A 488 16.43 -9.97 24.99
C TYR A 488 16.96 -10.62 23.73
N SER A 489 17.83 -9.92 23.01
CA SER A 489 18.51 -10.44 21.83
C SER A 489 20.02 -10.31 21.96
N HIS A 490 20.74 -11.39 21.61
CA HIS A 490 22.20 -11.49 21.70
C HIS A 490 22.75 -12.17 20.45
N SER A 491 23.87 -11.65 19.93
CA SER A 491 24.60 -12.26 18.80
C SER A 491 25.83 -12.99 19.33
N LEU A 492 25.92 -14.29 19.07
CA LEU A 492 27.05 -15.16 19.38
C LEU A 492 27.97 -15.22 18.14
N GLY A 493 28.83 -14.21 17.99
CA GLY A 493 29.64 -14.02 16.78
C GLY A 493 28.79 -13.60 15.56
N ASP A 494 29.33 -13.80 14.36
CA ASP A 494 28.73 -13.31 13.11
C ASP A 494 27.66 -14.24 12.52
N LYS A 495 27.54 -15.46 13.05
CA LYS A 495 26.72 -16.53 12.43
C LYS A 495 25.50 -16.93 13.24
N ILE A 496 25.49 -16.68 14.53
CA ILE A 496 24.42 -17.12 15.42
C ILE A 496 23.86 -15.90 16.15
N SER A 497 22.55 -15.72 16.09
CA SER A 497 21.82 -14.78 16.93
C SER A 497 20.71 -15.48 17.68
N MET A 498 20.51 -15.10 18.95
CA MET A 498 19.47 -15.63 19.82
C MET A 498 18.53 -14.48 20.20
N GLU A 499 17.26 -14.77 20.24
CA GLU A 499 16.23 -13.85 20.75
C GLU A 499 15.29 -14.65 21.66
N ALA A 500 15.05 -14.12 22.85
CA ALA A 500 14.12 -14.70 23.82
C ALA A 500 13.26 -13.59 24.40
N GLY A 501 11.96 -13.81 24.48
CA GLY A 501 11.02 -12.81 24.98
C GLY A 501 9.81 -13.43 25.64
N LEU A 502 9.22 -12.63 26.51
CA LEU A 502 7.96 -12.93 27.18
C LEU A 502 7.00 -11.75 26.97
N ARG A 503 5.74 -12.06 26.76
CA ARG A 503 4.64 -11.09 26.70
C ARG A 503 3.49 -11.60 27.55
N GLY A 504 2.92 -10.70 28.33
CA GLY A 504 1.66 -10.91 29.04
C GLY A 504 0.62 -9.92 28.55
N GLU A 505 -0.59 -10.40 28.34
CA GLU A 505 -1.74 -9.59 28.00
C GLU A 505 -2.90 -9.90 28.95
N TYR A 506 -3.57 -8.85 29.35
CA TYR A 506 -4.81 -8.95 30.09
C TYR A 506 -5.90 -8.21 29.29
N THR A 507 -6.88 -8.96 28.83
CA THR A 507 -8.00 -8.45 28.06
C THR A 507 -9.26 -8.48 28.91
N PHE A 508 -9.95 -7.35 28.95
CA PHE A 508 -11.29 -7.24 29.49
C PHE A 508 -12.22 -6.87 28.36
N SER A 509 -13.20 -7.73 28.06
CA SER A 509 -14.22 -7.49 27.04
C SER A 509 -15.62 -7.57 27.65
N ASP A 510 -16.50 -6.75 27.15
CA ASP A 510 -17.92 -6.68 27.51
C ASP A 510 -18.72 -6.47 26.22
N GLY A 511 -19.61 -7.42 25.92
CA GLY A 511 -20.50 -7.39 24.77
C GLY A 511 -21.95 -7.40 25.24
N LEU A 512 -22.75 -6.46 24.73
CA LEU A 512 -24.18 -6.38 24.98
C LEU A 512 -24.91 -6.41 23.65
N LEU A 513 -25.66 -7.47 23.41
CA LEU A 513 -26.62 -7.58 22.31
C LEU A 513 -28.00 -7.20 22.84
N HIS A 514 -28.56 -6.13 22.29
CA HIS A 514 -29.92 -5.70 22.57
C HIS A 514 -30.80 -6.03 21.37
N THR A 515 -31.72 -6.98 21.55
CA THR A 515 -32.73 -7.32 20.54
C THR A 515 -33.97 -6.40 20.71
N ILE A 516 -34.57 -5.98 19.60
CA ILE A 516 -35.73 -5.06 19.64
C ILE A 516 -36.98 -5.73 20.24
N ASP A 517 -37.03 -7.06 20.31
CA ASP A 517 -38.12 -7.81 20.97
C ASP A 517 -38.07 -7.74 22.50
N GLY A 518 -37.00 -7.26 23.09
CA GLY A 518 -37.01 -6.80 24.49
C GLY A 518 -36.81 -7.85 25.57
N ASP A 519 -36.46 -9.10 25.24
CA ASP A 519 -36.40 -10.17 26.25
C ASP A 519 -35.01 -10.75 26.56
N ASP A 520 -33.96 -10.46 25.80
CA ASP A 520 -32.64 -11.04 26.09
C ASP A 520 -31.49 -10.03 25.90
N ASP A 521 -31.07 -9.41 27.00
CA ASP A 521 -29.73 -8.84 27.10
C ASP A 521 -28.71 -9.99 27.31
N GLU A 522 -28.22 -10.60 26.22
CA GLU A 522 -27.13 -11.57 26.32
C GLU A 522 -25.81 -10.85 26.58
N LYS A 523 -25.28 -10.98 27.79
CA LYS A 523 -23.90 -10.60 28.13
C LYS A 523 -22.97 -11.74 27.73
N GLY A 524 -22.26 -11.53 26.63
CA GLY A 524 -21.09 -12.37 26.28
C GLY A 524 -19.88 -11.97 27.14
N VAL A 525 -19.24 -12.94 27.78
CA VAL A 525 -17.98 -12.78 28.53
C VAL A 525 -16.80 -13.03 27.60
#